data_1348487a45ee4ebea77acee805de302e
#
_entry.id   1348487a45ee4ebea77acee805de302e
#
_cell.length_a   1.000
_cell.length_b   1.000
_cell.length_c   1.000
_cell.angle_alpha   90.00
_cell.angle_beta   90.00
_cell.angle_gamma   90.00
#
_symmetry.space_group_name_H-M   'P 1'
#
loop_
_entity.id
_entity.type
_entity.pdbx_description
1 polymer ?
#
loop_
_entity_poly.entity_id
_entity_poly.type
_entity_poly.pdbx_seq_one_letter_code
_entity_poly.pdbx_strand_id
1 'polypeptide(L)'
;LLGVENVKQSATGFMVTAPYYYSVSDSFRSELDEMVLIHNFMPGKINPGLNDPQDNLMYKNMCPDADTEIPLVIQSPAGVKGLHYSFNTVTGIKGMSNQEAKKVLEEIRKGLDPYTYDYWWENDDDLLIFDNSIVQHRRLGDTTDRMCLRYQFDYTYLQYKSTKKAYIPYLQEPYIQRYKDRMTLIAKMLEHEGKSLPVFV
;
A
#
# COMPACT_ATOMS: atom_id res chain seq x y z
N LEU A 1 -6.87 2.18 11.33
CA LEU A 1 -7.16 0.89 11.97
C LEU A 1 -7.75 1.14 13.35
N LEU A 2 -8.85 0.51 13.66
CA LEU A 2 -9.47 0.51 14.98
C LEU A 2 -9.37 -0.90 15.56
N GLY A 3 -8.77 -1.05 16.74
CA GLY A 3 -8.82 -2.30 17.51
C GLY A 3 -10.24 -2.57 17.96
N VAL A 4 -10.69 -3.82 17.87
CA VAL A 4 -12.07 -4.20 18.25
C VAL A 4 -12.03 -5.28 19.30
N GLU A 5 -11.24 -6.32 19.10
CA GLU A 5 -11.17 -7.47 20.00
C GLU A 5 -9.82 -8.18 19.92
N ASN A 6 -9.35 -8.62 21.08
CA ASN A 6 -8.12 -9.42 21.21
C ASN A 6 -6.86 -8.78 20.62
N VAL A 7 -6.70 -7.45 20.70
CA VAL A 7 -5.56 -6.74 20.08
C VAL A 7 -4.31 -6.71 20.96
N LYS A 8 -4.42 -6.86 22.30
CA LYS A 8 -3.35 -6.57 23.29
C LYS A 8 -2.05 -7.37 23.16
N GLN A 9 -2.06 -8.55 22.52
CA GLN A 9 -0.87 -9.37 22.31
C GLN A 9 -0.29 -9.19 20.91
N SER A 10 -0.77 -8.22 20.18
CA SER A 10 -0.37 -7.95 18.81
C SER A 10 0.16 -6.53 18.65
N ALA A 11 0.85 -6.31 17.56
CA ALA A 11 1.31 -4.98 17.17
C ALA A 11 0.99 -4.69 15.71
N THR A 12 1.06 -3.42 15.36
CA THR A 12 1.14 -2.97 13.98
C THR A 12 2.49 -2.27 13.79
N GLY A 13 3.35 -2.86 12.97
CA GLY A 13 4.60 -2.26 12.59
C GLY A 13 4.38 -1.26 11.47
N PHE A 14 4.99 -0.09 11.59
CA PHE A 14 4.98 0.97 10.60
C PHE A 14 6.38 1.23 10.10
N MET A 15 6.52 1.54 8.82
CA MET A 15 7.74 2.03 8.20
C MET A 15 7.41 3.35 7.53
N VAL A 16 7.94 4.44 8.08
CA VAL A 16 7.70 5.80 7.61
C VAL A 16 8.74 6.15 6.56
N THR A 17 8.34 6.28 5.30
CA THR A 17 9.29 6.38 4.20
C THR A 17 9.79 7.79 3.91
N ALA A 18 9.03 8.83 4.30
CA ALA A 18 9.40 10.21 4.04
C ALA A 18 10.73 10.64 4.69
N PRO A 19 11.03 10.34 5.97
CA PRO A 19 12.31 10.71 6.55
C PRO A 19 13.51 10.13 5.80
N TYR A 20 13.42 8.89 5.34
CA TYR A 20 14.45 8.29 4.52
C TYR A 20 14.65 9.06 3.21
N TYR A 21 13.58 9.35 2.49
CA TYR A 21 13.64 10.10 1.24
C TYR A 21 14.36 11.45 1.41
N TYR A 22 14.11 12.15 2.52
CA TYR A 22 14.76 13.44 2.79
C TYR A 22 16.19 13.30 3.38
N SER A 23 16.57 12.14 3.90
CA SER A 23 17.89 11.92 4.51
C SER A 23 18.98 11.52 3.51
N VAL A 24 18.61 11.01 2.34
CA VAL A 24 19.59 10.59 1.32
C VAL A 24 20.21 11.78 0.60
N SER A 25 21.35 11.57 -0.06
CA SER A 25 22.01 12.61 -0.88
C SER A 25 21.12 13.10 -2.01
N ASP A 26 21.32 14.33 -2.47
CA ASP A 26 20.53 14.91 -3.57
C ASP A 26 20.68 14.10 -4.86
N SER A 27 21.87 13.53 -5.12
CA SER A 27 22.10 12.64 -6.26
C SER A 27 21.22 11.39 -6.18
N PHE A 28 21.26 10.70 -5.04
CA PHE A 28 20.47 9.49 -4.88
C PHE A 28 18.96 9.77 -4.81
N ARG A 29 18.59 10.92 -4.25
CA ARG A 29 17.17 11.36 -4.26
C ARG A 29 16.66 11.58 -5.69
N SER A 30 17.48 12.16 -6.56
CA SER A 30 17.14 12.32 -7.97
C SER A 30 16.98 10.96 -8.67
N GLU A 31 17.82 9.98 -8.34
CA GLU A 31 17.67 8.61 -8.85
C GLU A 31 16.37 7.97 -8.35
N LEU A 32 16.01 8.14 -7.06
CA LEU A 32 14.74 7.65 -6.51
C LEU A 32 13.52 8.29 -7.20
N ASP A 33 13.58 9.60 -7.49
CA ASP A 33 12.49 10.34 -8.16
C ASP A 33 12.20 9.80 -9.58
N GLU A 34 13.20 9.24 -10.26
CA GLU A 34 13.08 8.67 -11.61
C GLU A 34 12.69 7.18 -11.62
N MET A 35 12.77 6.49 -10.47
CA MET A 35 12.49 5.06 -10.41
C MET A 35 11.01 4.76 -10.57
N VAL A 36 10.72 3.77 -11.40
CA VAL A 36 9.38 3.19 -11.56
C VAL A 36 9.42 1.73 -11.14
N LEU A 37 8.65 1.38 -10.12
CA LEU A 37 8.52 0.01 -9.64
C LEU A 37 7.53 -0.77 -10.48
N ILE A 38 7.82 -2.04 -10.66
CA ILE A 38 6.90 -3.02 -11.26
C ILE A 38 6.25 -3.80 -10.11
N HIS A 39 4.93 -3.73 -10.03
CA HIS A 39 4.13 -4.44 -9.03
C HIS A 39 3.30 -5.52 -9.69
N ASN A 40 3.20 -6.67 -9.02
CA ASN A 40 2.31 -7.75 -9.42
C ASN A 40 1.72 -8.42 -8.19
N PHE A 41 0.44 -8.74 -8.24
CA PHE A 41 -0.27 -9.36 -7.12
C PHE A 41 -0.42 -10.88 -7.26
N MET A 42 0.11 -11.48 -8.34
CA MET A 42 -0.04 -12.91 -8.56
C MET A 42 0.83 -13.73 -7.61
N PRO A 43 0.26 -14.82 -7.04
CA PRO A 43 1.03 -15.80 -6.29
C PRO A 43 2.17 -16.37 -7.13
N GLY A 44 3.36 -16.49 -6.57
CA GLY A 44 4.55 -17.01 -7.23
C GLY A 44 5.44 -15.97 -7.91
N LYS A 45 4.92 -14.79 -8.21
CA LYS A 45 5.73 -13.60 -8.55
C LYS A 45 6.08 -12.76 -7.31
N ILE A 46 5.31 -12.92 -6.26
CA ILE A 46 5.57 -12.33 -4.95
C ILE A 46 6.52 -13.27 -4.21
N ASN A 47 7.43 -12.68 -3.45
CA ASN A 47 8.50 -13.33 -2.71
C ASN A 47 8.06 -14.69 -2.09
N PRO A 48 8.61 -15.84 -2.51
CA PRO A 48 8.04 -17.18 -2.23
C PRO A 48 8.11 -17.63 -0.76
N GLY A 49 8.38 -16.74 0.19
CA GLY A 49 8.43 -17.04 1.62
C GLY A 49 7.43 -16.28 2.49
N LEU A 50 6.60 -15.40 1.93
CA LEU A 50 5.83 -14.45 2.73
C LEU A 50 4.30 -14.56 2.61
N ASN A 51 3.78 -15.47 1.80
CA ASN A 51 2.34 -15.49 1.51
C ASN A 51 1.67 -16.78 1.93
N ASP A 52 0.66 -16.67 2.76
CA ASP A 52 -0.33 -17.72 2.97
C ASP A 52 -1.06 -18.01 1.64
N PRO A 53 -1.15 -19.28 1.20
CA PRO A 53 -1.92 -19.66 0.01
C PRO A 53 -3.38 -19.19 0.03
N GLN A 54 -3.98 -18.96 1.19
CA GLN A 54 -5.36 -18.48 1.32
C GLN A 54 -5.50 -16.98 1.00
N ASP A 55 -4.56 -16.15 1.41
CA ASP A 55 -4.53 -14.73 1.05
C ASP A 55 -4.40 -14.56 -0.47
N ASN A 56 -3.71 -15.48 -1.12
CA ASN A 56 -3.49 -15.47 -2.55
C ASN A 56 -4.74 -15.77 -3.38
N LEU A 57 -5.68 -16.58 -2.88
CA LEU A 57 -6.93 -16.88 -3.58
C LEU A 57 -7.84 -15.66 -3.70
N MET A 58 -7.88 -14.81 -2.67
CA MET A 58 -8.65 -13.59 -2.71
C MET A 58 -8.07 -12.59 -3.74
N TYR A 59 -6.76 -12.44 -3.77
CA TYR A 59 -6.09 -11.57 -4.75
C TYR A 59 -6.17 -12.11 -6.18
N LYS A 60 -6.06 -13.43 -6.36
CA LYS A 60 -6.16 -14.07 -7.67
C LYS A 60 -7.49 -13.78 -8.37
N ASN A 61 -8.57 -13.69 -7.61
CA ASN A 61 -9.90 -13.42 -8.15
C ASN A 61 -10.19 -11.91 -8.31
N MET A 62 -9.44 -11.05 -7.61
CA MET A 62 -9.69 -9.61 -7.58
C MET A 62 -8.69 -8.78 -8.39
N CYS A 63 -7.52 -9.33 -8.69
CA CYS A 63 -6.46 -8.63 -9.41
C CYS A 63 -6.07 -9.42 -10.65
N PRO A 64 -6.10 -8.81 -11.84
CA PRO A 64 -5.61 -9.47 -13.05
C PRO A 64 -4.12 -9.77 -12.91
N ASP A 65 -3.65 -10.85 -13.54
CA ASP A 65 -2.23 -11.13 -13.73
C ASP A 65 -1.66 -10.10 -14.71
N ALA A 66 -1.38 -8.93 -14.21
CA ALA A 66 -0.80 -7.86 -14.98
C ALA A 66 0.19 -7.09 -14.13
N ASP A 67 1.35 -6.82 -14.70
CA ASP A 67 2.31 -5.89 -14.10
C ASP A 67 1.73 -4.48 -14.10
N THR A 68 1.92 -3.78 -12.99
CA THR A 68 1.50 -2.39 -12.83
C THR A 68 2.73 -1.56 -12.52
N GLU A 69 2.97 -0.54 -13.33
CA GLU A 69 4.08 0.39 -13.14
C GLU A 69 3.65 1.53 -12.23
N ILE A 70 4.37 1.75 -11.15
CA ILE A 70 4.08 2.81 -10.16
C ILE A 70 5.39 3.55 -9.85
N PRO A 71 5.43 4.90 -9.89
CA PRO A 71 6.58 5.65 -9.41
C PRO A 71 6.95 5.27 -7.98
N LEU A 72 8.25 5.10 -7.72
CA LEU A 72 8.74 4.81 -6.37
C LEU A 72 8.45 5.98 -5.44
N VAL A 73 8.72 7.21 -5.89
CA VAL A 73 8.46 8.42 -5.12
C VAL A 73 7.08 8.97 -5.45
N ILE A 74 6.29 9.17 -4.43
CA ILE A 74 4.97 9.80 -4.54
C ILE A 74 4.86 10.96 -3.55
N GLN A 75 3.96 11.88 -3.83
CA GLN A 75 3.62 12.96 -2.91
C GLN A 75 2.26 12.69 -2.28
N SER A 76 2.22 12.71 -0.97
CA SER A 76 0.97 12.59 -0.21
C SER A 76 0.06 13.81 -0.44
N PRO A 77 -1.24 13.73 -0.11
CA PRO A 77 -2.12 14.89 -0.14
C PRO A 77 -1.67 16.07 0.72
N ALA A 78 -0.87 15.81 1.75
CA ALA A 78 -0.27 16.85 2.59
C ALA A 78 0.97 17.52 1.97
N GLY A 79 1.35 17.13 0.74
CA GLY A 79 2.52 17.67 0.05
C GLY A 79 3.85 17.01 0.43
N VAL A 80 3.84 16.00 1.29
CA VAL A 80 5.04 15.29 1.74
C VAL A 80 5.40 14.21 0.72
N LYS A 81 6.63 14.21 0.24
CA LYS A 81 7.17 13.13 -0.59
C LYS A 81 7.64 11.96 0.27
N GLY A 82 7.42 10.75 -0.23
CA GLY A 82 7.88 9.51 0.38
C GLY A 82 7.90 8.37 -0.63
N LEU A 83 8.33 7.18 -0.20
CA LEU A 83 8.42 6.03 -1.09
C LEU A 83 7.14 5.20 -1.02
N HIS A 84 6.57 4.93 -2.17
CA HIS A 84 5.50 3.96 -2.36
C HIS A 84 6.09 2.58 -2.63
N TYR A 85 6.59 1.95 -1.58
CA TYR A 85 7.33 0.70 -1.65
C TYR A 85 6.62 -0.40 -0.87
N SER A 86 5.96 -1.30 -1.58
CA SER A 86 5.30 -2.46 -0.97
C SER A 86 6.14 -3.71 -1.19
N PHE A 87 6.76 -4.23 -0.12
CA PHE A 87 7.59 -5.44 -0.17
C PHE A 87 6.88 -6.66 -0.74
N ASN A 88 5.57 -6.74 -0.59
CA ASN A 88 4.80 -7.92 -0.97
C ASN A 88 4.41 -7.92 -2.45
N THR A 89 4.50 -6.81 -3.14
CA THR A 89 3.98 -6.68 -4.50
C THR A 89 5.03 -6.25 -5.52
N VAL A 90 6.15 -5.67 -5.08
CA VAL A 90 7.24 -5.26 -5.97
C VAL A 90 7.94 -6.49 -6.54
N THR A 91 8.01 -6.57 -7.85
CA THR A 91 8.66 -7.65 -8.60
C THR A 91 9.91 -7.17 -9.36
N GLY A 92 10.08 -5.86 -9.53
CA GLY A 92 11.23 -5.30 -10.24
C GLY A 92 11.22 -3.78 -10.30
N ILE A 93 12.23 -3.25 -10.98
CA ILE A 93 12.36 -1.84 -11.34
C ILE A 93 12.42 -1.75 -12.87
N LYS A 94 11.62 -0.86 -13.44
CA LYS A 94 11.57 -0.65 -14.89
C LYS A 94 12.95 -0.29 -15.45
N GLY A 95 13.35 -0.99 -16.51
CA GLY A 95 14.64 -0.75 -17.18
C GLY A 95 15.85 -1.41 -16.50
N MET A 96 15.67 -2.11 -15.37
CA MET A 96 16.74 -2.85 -14.70
C MET A 96 16.59 -4.37 -14.87
N SER A 97 17.70 -5.08 -14.87
CA SER A 97 17.67 -6.54 -14.74
C SER A 97 17.19 -6.93 -13.32
N ASN A 98 16.67 -8.14 -13.17
CA ASN A 98 16.21 -8.63 -11.86
C ASN A 98 17.32 -8.60 -10.80
N GLN A 99 18.59 -8.84 -11.20
CA GLN A 99 19.71 -8.83 -10.28
C GLN A 99 20.05 -7.41 -9.80
N GLU A 100 20.02 -6.43 -10.70
CA GLU A 100 20.22 -5.02 -10.35
C GLU A 100 19.08 -4.48 -9.49
N ALA A 101 17.85 -4.71 -9.92
CA ALA A 101 16.65 -4.31 -9.16
C ALA A 101 16.68 -4.87 -7.73
N LYS A 102 17.05 -6.14 -7.57
CA LYS A 102 17.15 -6.77 -6.23
C LYS A 102 18.15 -6.05 -5.34
N LYS A 103 19.32 -5.68 -5.85
CA LYS A 103 20.34 -4.95 -5.08
C LYS A 103 19.84 -3.59 -4.63
N VAL A 104 19.26 -2.82 -5.56
CA VAL A 104 18.70 -1.48 -5.27
C VAL A 104 17.55 -1.58 -4.25
N LEU A 105 16.64 -2.52 -4.42
CA LEU A 105 15.52 -2.73 -3.49
C LEU A 105 15.99 -3.14 -2.09
N GLU A 106 17.04 -3.96 -2.00
CA GLU A 106 17.66 -4.34 -0.71
C GLU A 106 18.35 -3.14 -0.05
N GLU A 107 18.99 -2.28 -0.81
CA GLU A 107 19.61 -1.04 -0.31
C GLU A 107 18.55 -0.08 0.25
N ILE A 108 17.49 0.16 -0.51
CA ILE A 108 16.34 0.97 -0.06
C ILE A 108 15.73 0.38 1.21
N ARG A 109 15.51 -0.94 1.26
CA ARG A 109 14.96 -1.61 2.43
C ARG A 109 15.84 -1.41 3.67
N LYS A 110 17.15 -1.59 3.55
CA LYS A 110 18.08 -1.36 4.67
C LYS A 110 18.08 0.10 5.13
N GLY A 111 18.00 1.03 4.17
CA GLY A 111 17.89 2.46 4.48
C GLY A 111 16.59 2.85 5.18
N LEU A 112 15.53 2.08 4.99
CA LEU A 112 14.23 2.28 5.65
C LEU A 112 14.15 1.67 7.06
N ASP A 113 15.01 0.69 7.39
CA ASP A 113 14.98 0.00 8.69
C ASP A 113 15.03 0.96 9.91
N PRO A 114 15.83 2.06 9.93
CA PRO A 114 15.84 3.00 11.04
C PRO A 114 14.53 3.77 11.25
N TYR A 115 13.67 3.79 10.26
CA TYR A 115 12.39 4.53 10.28
C TYR A 115 11.20 3.61 10.52
N THR A 116 11.45 2.45 11.14
CA THR A 116 10.41 1.51 11.55
C THR A 116 9.99 1.77 12.99
N TYR A 117 8.70 1.62 13.25
CA TYR A 117 8.10 1.78 14.55
C TYR A 117 7.02 0.72 14.75
N ASP A 118 7.08 -0.01 15.86
CA ASP A 118 6.11 -1.04 16.21
C ASP A 118 5.17 -0.50 17.30
N TYR A 119 3.91 -0.32 16.94
CA TYR A 119 2.86 0.04 17.89
C TYR A 119 2.23 -1.24 18.46
N TRP A 120 2.51 -1.52 19.73
CA TRP A 120 1.85 -2.56 20.47
C TRP A 120 0.49 -2.08 20.96
N TRP A 121 -0.56 -2.79 20.60
CA TRP A 121 -1.91 -2.43 20.96
C TRP A 121 -2.12 -2.54 22.47
N GLU A 122 -2.57 -1.46 23.07
CA GLU A 122 -2.80 -1.40 24.53
C GLU A 122 -4.26 -1.68 24.86
N ASN A 123 -5.20 -1.23 24.04
CA ASN A 123 -6.64 -1.37 24.25
C ASN A 123 -7.36 -1.78 22.97
N ASP A 124 -8.51 -2.43 23.14
CA ASP A 124 -9.36 -2.87 22.04
C ASP A 124 -10.04 -1.70 21.31
N ASP A 125 -10.07 -0.50 21.88
CA ASP A 125 -10.63 0.72 21.26
C ASP A 125 -9.55 1.72 20.75
N ASP A 126 -8.29 1.31 20.72
CA ASP A 126 -7.21 2.12 20.16
C ASP A 126 -7.44 2.40 18.67
N LEU A 127 -7.22 3.65 18.26
CA LEU A 127 -7.36 4.10 16.89
C LEU A 127 -6.04 4.55 16.30
N LEU A 128 -5.57 3.87 15.26
CA LEU A 128 -4.37 4.24 14.50
C LEU A 128 -4.75 4.89 13.19
N ILE A 129 -4.28 6.13 12.99
CA ILE A 129 -4.48 6.92 11.76
C ILE A 129 -3.11 7.17 11.13
N PHE A 130 -2.96 6.84 9.85
CA PHE A 130 -1.70 7.04 9.13
C PHE A 130 -1.95 7.23 7.63
N ASP A 131 -1.02 7.92 6.97
CA ASP A 131 -1.04 8.09 5.51
C ASP A 131 -0.49 6.83 4.83
N ASN A 132 -1.39 5.99 4.33
CA ASN A 132 -1.06 4.72 3.70
C ASN A 132 -0.29 4.87 2.37
N SER A 133 -0.16 6.08 1.83
CA SER A 133 0.59 6.31 0.60
C SER A 133 2.11 6.30 0.81
N ILE A 134 2.57 6.78 1.96
CA ILE A 134 3.99 6.93 2.31
C ILE A 134 4.38 6.22 3.61
N VAL A 135 3.45 5.48 4.22
CA VAL A 135 3.68 4.65 5.41
C VAL A 135 3.32 3.21 5.10
N GLN A 136 4.32 2.33 5.10
CA GLN A 136 4.10 0.90 5.02
C GLN A 136 3.70 0.36 6.38
N HIS A 137 2.91 -0.70 6.43
CA HIS A 137 2.50 -1.30 7.68
C HIS A 137 2.39 -2.83 7.58
N ARG A 138 2.59 -3.50 8.71
CA ARG A 138 2.50 -4.96 8.82
C ARG A 138 1.90 -5.38 10.16
N ARG A 139 1.39 -6.61 10.21
CA ARG A 139 0.96 -7.24 11.47
C ARG A 139 2.16 -7.84 12.17
N LEU A 140 2.19 -7.74 13.49
CA LEU A 140 3.21 -8.31 14.37
C LEU A 140 2.58 -8.91 15.62
N GLY A 141 3.34 -9.77 16.31
CA GLY A 141 2.89 -10.43 17.51
C GLY A 141 1.84 -11.53 17.25
N ASP A 142 1.10 -11.91 18.31
CA ASP A 142 0.01 -12.84 18.16
C ASP A 142 -1.21 -12.16 17.55
N THR A 143 -1.59 -12.59 16.37
CA THR A 143 -2.75 -12.09 15.64
C THR A 143 -3.90 -13.10 15.55
N THR A 144 -3.78 -14.22 16.33
CA THR A 144 -4.85 -15.22 16.45
C THR A 144 -6.07 -14.54 17.09
N ASP A 145 -7.22 -14.72 16.49
CA ASP A 145 -8.50 -14.15 16.95
C ASP A 145 -8.52 -12.62 17.08
N ARG A 146 -7.51 -11.91 16.60
CA ARG A 146 -7.48 -10.46 16.58
C ARG A 146 -8.49 -9.90 15.58
N MET A 147 -9.36 -9.02 16.06
CA MET A 147 -10.29 -8.25 15.22
C MET A 147 -9.88 -6.78 15.17
N CYS A 148 -9.67 -6.28 13.97
CA CYS A 148 -9.48 -4.85 13.70
C CYS A 148 -10.38 -4.40 12.55
N LEU A 149 -11.00 -3.25 12.69
CA LEU A 149 -11.67 -2.58 11.59
C LEU A 149 -10.69 -1.70 10.83
N ARG A 150 -10.77 -1.74 9.52
CA ARG A 150 -9.97 -0.88 8.64
C ARG A 150 -10.91 0.03 7.84
N TYR A 151 -10.71 1.33 8.02
CA TYR A 151 -11.27 2.34 7.13
C TYR A 151 -10.15 2.89 6.27
N GLN A 152 -10.39 3.01 4.98
CA GLN A 152 -9.46 3.61 4.04
C GLN A 152 -10.18 4.71 3.29
N PHE A 153 -9.64 5.92 3.41
CA PHE A 153 -10.12 7.08 2.67
C PHE A 153 -9.27 7.22 1.42
N ASP A 154 -9.91 7.30 0.28
CA ASP A 154 -9.23 7.58 -0.98
C ASP A 154 -9.31 9.07 -1.31
N TYR A 155 -8.41 9.83 -0.72
CA TYR A 155 -8.29 11.28 -0.98
C TYR A 155 -8.07 11.57 -2.46
N THR A 156 -7.38 10.71 -3.16
CA THR A 156 -7.01 10.92 -4.55
C THR A 156 -8.22 10.89 -5.45
N TYR A 157 -9.14 9.97 -5.20
CA TYR A 157 -10.39 9.91 -5.94
C TYR A 157 -11.28 11.12 -5.64
N LEU A 158 -11.43 11.49 -4.37
CA LEU A 158 -12.23 12.64 -3.98
C LEU A 158 -11.70 13.92 -4.59
N GLN A 159 -10.39 14.10 -4.60
CA GLN A 159 -9.77 15.24 -5.22
C GLN A 159 -9.88 15.22 -6.74
N TYR A 160 -9.68 14.10 -7.38
CA TYR A 160 -9.90 13.96 -8.81
C TYR A 160 -11.36 14.28 -9.17
N LYS A 161 -12.32 13.79 -8.41
CA LYS A 161 -13.74 14.09 -8.60
C LYS A 161 -14.02 15.58 -8.54
N SER A 162 -13.39 16.32 -7.63
CA SER A 162 -13.59 17.76 -7.44
C SER A 162 -12.78 18.63 -8.42
N THR A 163 -11.50 18.30 -8.64
CA THR A 163 -10.56 19.16 -9.39
C THR A 163 -10.26 18.67 -10.80
N LYS A 164 -10.60 17.42 -11.14
CA LYS A 164 -10.17 16.70 -12.36
C LYS A 164 -8.66 16.58 -12.50
N LYS A 165 -7.91 16.75 -11.41
CA LYS A 165 -6.46 16.59 -11.35
C LYS A 165 -6.12 15.46 -10.41
N ALA A 166 -5.27 14.54 -10.85
CA ALA A 166 -4.72 13.51 -9.98
C ALA A 166 -3.51 14.07 -9.21
N TYR A 167 -3.49 13.89 -7.90
CA TYR A 167 -2.32 14.21 -7.07
C TYR A 167 -1.16 13.27 -7.33
N ILE A 168 -1.48 12.03 -7.62
CA ILE A 168 -0.51 10.97 -7.82
C ILE A 168 -0.53 10.64 -9.31
N PRO A 169 0.61 10.73 -10.02
CA PRO A 169 0.64 10.58 -11.46
C PRO A 169 0.05 9.27 -11.99
N TYR A 170 0.13 8.18 -11.21
CA TYR A 170 -0.43 6.89 -11.62
C TYR A 170 -1.96 6.79 -11.45
N LEU A 171 -2.61 7.77 -10.84
CA LEU A 171 -4.08 7.85 -10.77
C LEU A 171 -4.67 8.64 -11.95
N GLN A 172 -4.10 8.47 -13.13
CA GLN A 172 -4.65 8.93 -14.38
C GLN A 172 -5.69 7.94 -14.95
N GLU A 173 -6.35 8.29 -16.04
CA GLU A 173 -7.54 7.59 -16.56
C GLU A 173 -7.54 6.05 -16.52
N PRO A 174 -6.51 5.30 -16.87
CA PRO A 174 -6.58 3.84 -16.80
C PRO A 174 -6.82 3.30 -15.38
N TYR A 175 -6.28 3.97 -14.36
CA TYR A 175 -6.44 3.59 -12.96
C TYR A 175 -7.78 4.03 -12.40
N ILE A 176 -8.27 5.19 -12.82
CA ILE A 176 -9.59 5.70 -12.45
C ILE A 176 -10.67 4.78 -13.02
N GLN A 177 -10.52 4.31 -14.25
CA GLN A 177 -11.45 3.35 -14.82
C GLN A 177 -11.44 2.01 -14.04
N ARG A 178 -10.26 1.49 -13.70
CA ARG A 178 -10.15 0.28 -12.85
C ARG A 178 -10.79 0.49 -11.49
N TYR A 179 -10.64 1.67 -10.89
CA TYR A 179 -11.30 1.98 -9.62
C TYR A 179 -12.82 1.98 -9.77
N LYS A 180 -13.36 2.59 -10.82
CA LYS A 180 -14.79 2.59 -11.13
C LYS A 180 -15.31 1.17 -11.33
N ASP A 181 -14.59 0.35 -12.10
CA ASP A 181 -14.95 -1.05 -12.37
C ASP A 181 -14.97 -1.86 -11.06
N ARG A 182 -13.97 -1.66 -10.20
CA ARG A 182 -13.91 -2.29 -8.88
C ARG A 182 -15.05 -1.86 -7.98
N MET A 183 -15.37 -0.57 -7.93
CA MET A 183 -16.51 -0.08 -7.14
C MET A 183 -17.84 -0.58 -7.66
N THR A 184 -17.99 -0.72 -8.98
CA THR A 184 -19.17 -1.34 -9.60
C THR A 184 -19.30 -2.82 -9.22
N LEU A 185 -18.18 -3.54 -9.19
CA LEU A 185 -18.17 -4.95 -8.77
C LEU A 185 -18.56 -5.08 -7.30
N ILE A 186 -17.99 -4.24 -6.43
CA ILE A 186 -18.34 -4.21 -4.99
C ILE A 186 -19.82 -3.88 -4.79
N ALA A 187 -20.35 -2.91 -5.53
CA ALA A 187 -21.78 -2.57 -5.48
C ALA A 187 -22.65 -3.78 -5.81
N LYS A 188 -22.35 -4.50 -6.89
CA LYS A 188 -23.09 -5.72 -7.28
C LYS A 188 -22.98 -6.83 -6.23
N MET A 189 -21.83 -7.00 -5.59
CA MET A 189 -21.66 -7.98 -4.52
C MET A 189 -22.53 -7.60 -3.30
N LEU A 190 -22.55 -6.33 -2.93
CA LEU A 190 -23.37 -5.85 -1.81
C LEU A 190 -24.87 -5.94 -2.10
N GLU A 191 -25.29 -5.64 -3.33
CA GLU A 191 -26.68 -5.85 -3.77
C GLU A 191 -27.11 -7.32 -3.65
N HIS A 192 -26.22 -8.25 -4.03
CA HIS A 192 -26.46 -9.68 -3.89
C HIS A 192 -26.61 -10.10 -2.42
N GLU A 193 -25.95 -9.39 -1.50
CA GLU A 193 -26.07 -9.59 -0.05
C GLU A 193 -27.22 -8.78 0.58
N GLY A 194 -28.02 -8.08 -0.21
CA GLY A 194 -29.08 -7.20 0.29
C GLY A 194 -28.57 -5.94 0.99
N LYS A 195 -27.32 -5.55 0.72
CA LYS A 195 -26.66 -4.36 1.28
C LYS A 195 -26.50 -3.30 0.19
N SER A 196 -26.47 -2.04 0.57
CA SER A 196 -26.16 -0.92 -0.32
C SER A 196 -24.76 -0.36 -0.02
N LEU A 197 -24.10 0.19 -1.04
CA LEU A 197 -22.90 1.01 -0.82
C LEU A 197 -23.28 2.19 0.09
N PRO A 198 -22.45 2.51 1.11
CA PRO A 198 -22.65 3.73 1.85
C PRO A 198 -22.54 4.92 0.88
N VAL A 199 -23.57 5.75 0.86
CA VAL A 199 -23.54 7.01 0.10
C VAL A 199 -22.61 7.94 0.86
N PHE A 200 -21.39 8.11 0.33
CA PHE A 200 -20.51 9.17 0.80
C PHE A 200 -21.04 10.49 0.23
N VAL A 201 -21.61 11.28 1.10
CA VAL A 201 -22.05 12.66 0.79
C VAL A 201 -20.84 13.57 0.73
#